data_7d648a9cba64e52c6fc4df33ec9200e5
#
_entry.id   7d648a9cba64e52c6fc4df33ec9200e5
#
_cell.length_a   1.000
_cell.length_b   1.000
_cell.length_c   1.000
_cell.angle_alpha   90.00
_cell.angle_beta   90.00
_cell.angle_gamma   90.00
#
_symmetry.space_group_name_H-M   'P 1'
#
loop_
_entity.id
_entity.type
_entity.pdbx_description
1 polymer ?
#
loop_
_entity_poly.entity_id
_entity_poly.type
_entity_poly.pdbx_seq_one_letter_code
_entity_poly.pdbx_strand_id
1 'polypeptide(L)'
;MAVRFVAEVSSNHDRNIQRSKDFIKASSLIGCSGVKFQLFKIDQLFAPEILAKREEIRKRKDWELPLSFIPELSEYAHSLGLQFSCTPFYLDAVKELEPYVDFYKIA
;
A
#
# COMPACT_ATOMS: atom_id res chain seq x y z
N MET A 1 -15.70 -8.62 22.77
CA MET A 1 -14.97 -7.73 21.85
C MET A 1 -14.29 -8.58 20.78
N ALA A 2 -14.57 -8.29 19.55
CA ALA A 2 -13.95 -9.04 18.45
C ALA A 2 -12.58 -8.40 18.09
N VAL A 3 -11.58 -9.25 17.90
CA VAL A 3 -10.28 -8.82 17.38
C VAL A 3 -10.40 -8.61 15.87
N ARG A 4 -9.85 -7.51 15.38
CA ARG A 4 -9.85 -7.20 13.96
C ARG A 4 -8.45 -7.43 13.40
N PHE A 5 -8.38 -8.14 12.28
CA PHE A 5 -7.12 -8.43 11.63
C PHE A 5 -7.02 -7.63 10.34
N VAL A 6 -5.89 -6.98 10.15
CA VAL A 6 -5.57 -6.24 8.92
C VAL A 6 -4.39 -6.92 8.26
N ALA A 7 -4.58 -7.41 7.05
CA ALA A 7 -3.51 -8.04 6.30
C ALA A 7 -2.58 -6.96 5.71
N GLU A 8 -1.29 -7.12 5.91
CA GLU A 8 -0.28 -6.22 5.36
C GLU A 8 0.29 -6.79 4.07
N VAL A 9 -0.05 -6.17 2.95
CA VAL A 9 0.53 -6.55 1.65
C VAL A 9 1.91 -5.94 1.47
N SER A 10 2.13 -4.74 2.04
CA SER A 10 3.41 -4.06 1.95
C SER A 10 3.80 -3.81 0.49
N SER A 11 5.00 -4.21 0.10
CA SER A 11 5.52 -4.08 -1.27
C SER A 11 5.46 -5.38 -2.07
N ASN A 12 4.73 -6.37 -1.59
CA ASN A 12 4.66 -7.67 -2.24
C ASN A 12 3.80 -7.69 -3.51
N HIS A 13 3.22 -6.55 -3.87
CA HIS A 13 2.38 -6.40 -5.07
C HIS A 13 3.15 -6.59 -6.38
N ASP A 14 4.47 -6.46 -6.36
CA ASP A 14 5.34 -6.58 -7.54
C ASP A 14 4.86 -5.69 -8.70
N ARG A 15 4.28 -4.53 -8.39
CA ARG A 15 3.71 -3.56 -9.33
C ARG A 15 2.74 -4.21 -10.33
N ASN A 16 2.05 -5.23 -9.90
CA ASN A 16 1.10 -6.01 -10.70
C ASN A 16 -0.28 -5.87 -10.07
N ILE A 17 -1.23 -5.30 -10.83
CA ILE A 17 -2.57 -5.02 -10.30
C ILE A 17 -3.33 -6.31 -9.97
N GLN A 18 -3.21 -7.34 -10.79
CA GLN A 18 -3.90 -8.60 -10.54
C GLN A 18 -3.34 -9.30 -9.29
N ARG A 19 -2.02 -9.30 -9.13
CA ARG A 19 -1.38 -9.84 -7.93
C ARG A 19 -1.85 -9.08 -6.68
N SER A 20 -1.95 -7.76 -6.78
CA SER A 20 -2.46 -6.93 -5.69
C SER A 20 -3.89 -7.32 -5.31
N LYS A 21 -4.75 -7.52 -6.31
CA LYS A 21 -6.13 -7.97 -6.10
C LYS A 21 -6.19 -9.38 -5.52
N ASP A 22 -5.28 -10.25 -5.93
CA ASP A 22 -5.22 -11.62 -5.39
C ASP A 22 -4.90 -11.60 -3.89
N PHE A 23 -4.01 -10.71 -3.44
CA PHE A 23 -3.76 -10.52 -2.01
C PHE A 23 -5.00 -10.02 -1.27
N ILE A 24 -5.73 -9.08 -1.87
CA ILE A 24 -6.97 -8.56 -1.27
C ILE A 24 -8.00 -9.68 -1.13
N LYS A 25 -8.18 -10.46 -2.18
CA LYS A 25 -9.12 -11.59 -2.17
C LYS A 25 -8.73 -12.63 -1.12
N ALA A 26 -7.45 -12.99 -1.06
CA ALA A 26 -6.96 -13.94 -0.07
C ALA A 26 -7.21 -13.42 1.35
N SER A 27 -7.00 -12.13 1.60
CA SER A 27 -7.26 -11.51 2.89
C SER A 27 -8.73 -11.62 3.29
N SER A 28 -9.63 -11.44 2.34
CA SER A 28 -11.06 -11.63 2.57
C SER A 28 -11.39 -13.08 2.91
N LEU A 29 -10.82 -14.03 2.16
CA LEU A 29 -11.11 -15.45 2.33
C LEU A 29 -10.67 -16.00 3.69
N ILE A 30 -9.58 -15.47 4.25
CA ILE A 30 -9.08 -15.90 5.56
C ILE A 30 -9.71 -15.13 6.72
N GLY A 31 -10.66 -14.24 6.45
CA GLY A 31 -11.43 -13.58 7.50
C GLY A 31 -10.84 -12.28 8.03
N CYS A 32 -9.92 -11.64 7.30
CA CYS A 32 -9.42 -10.31 7.69
C CYS A 32 -10.52 -9.26 7.62
N SER A 33 -10.40 -8.23 8.46
CA SER A 33 -11.30 -7.07 8.46
C SER A 33 -10.86 -6.00 7.47
N GLY A 34 -9.58 -5.97 7.15
CA GLY A 34 -9.02 -4.99 6.24
C GLY A 34 -7.73 -5.46 5.60
N VAL A 35 -7.27 -4.67 4.65
CA VAL A 35 -6.02 -4.88 3.94
C VAL A 35 -5.26 -3.57 3.86
N LYS A 36 -3.93 -3.64 3.94
CA LYS A 36 -3.09 -2.46 4.00
C LYS A 36 -1.92 -2.57 3.04
N PHE A 37 -1.67 -1.47 2.34
CA PHE A 37 -0.54 -1.29 1.45
C PHE A 37 0.38 -0.19 1.99
N GLN A 38 1.43 0.12 1.26
CA GLN A 38 2.36 1.20 1.56
C GLN A 38 2.50 2.07 0.33
N LEU A 39 2.52 3.38 0.52
CA LEU A 39 2.74 4.34 -0.56
C LEU A 39 3.98 5.16 -0.26
N PHE A 40 5.05 4.85 -0.95
CA PHE A 40 6.31 5.57 -0.81
C PHE A 40 6.89 5.90 -2.17
N LYS A 41 7.76 6.91 -2.17
CA LYS A 41 8.61 7.25 -3.31
C LYS A 41 10.04 7.29 -2.79
N ILE A 42 10.89 6.49 -3.40
CA ILE A 42 12.29 6.36 -2.97
C ILE A 42 12.97 7.73 -2.93
N ASP A 43 12.66 8.59 -3.91
CA ASP A 43 13.25 9.92 -4.01
C ASP A 43 12.84 10.84 -2.85
N GLN A 44 11.74 10.54 -2.16
CA GLN A 44 11.28 11.31 -1.01
C GLN A 44 11.55 10.62 0.33
N LEU A 45 11.91 9.35 0.29
CA LEU A 45 12.16 8.56 1.50
C LEU A 45 13.62 8.59 1.92
N PHE A 46 14.53 8.70 0.97
CA PHE A 46 15.97 8.69 1.19
C PHE A 46 16.60 9.99 0.72
N ALA A 47 17.65 10.43 1.44
CA ALA A 47 18.41 11.63 1.06
C ALA A 47 19.10 11.44 -0.29
N PRO A 48 19.26 12.53 -1.08
CA PRO A 48 19.93 12.44 -2.38
C PRO A 48 21.33 11.82 -2.32
N GLU A 49 22.06 12.05 -1.23
CA GLU A 49 23.40 11.49 -1.02
C GLU A 49 23.38 9.97 -0.92
N ILE A 50 22.34 9.44 -0.25
CA ILE A 50 22.15 7.99 -0.13
C ILE A 50 21.80 7.39 -1.48
N LEU A 51 20.88 8.03 -2.21
CA LEU A 51 20.47 7.56 -3.54
C LEU A 51 21.64 7.56 -4.53
N ALA A 52 22.54 8.54 -4.42
CA ALA A 52 23.71 8.62 -5.30
C ALA A 52 24.71 7.49 -5.03
N LYS A 53 24.81 7.02 -3.78
CA LYS A 53 25.85 6.06 -3.36
C LYS A 53 25.38 4.61 -3.26
N ARG A 54 24.07 4.40 -3.09
CA ARG A 54 23.52 3.08 -2.73
C ARG A 54 22.60 2.57 -3.83
N GLU A 55 23.16 1.77 -4.73
CA GLU A 55 22.40 1.18 -5.83
C GLU A 55 21.24 0.30 -5.32
N GLU A 56 21.47 -0.45 -4.27
CA GLU A 56 20.45 -1.32 -3.68
C GLU A 56 19.26 -0.54 -3.14
N ILE A 57 19.45 0.71 -2.75
CA ILE A 57 18.34 1.59 -2.34
C ILE A 57 17.60 2.08 -3.57
N ARG A 58 18.32 2.49 -4.63
CA ARG A 58 17.67 2.94 -5.88
C ARG A 58 16.78 1.85 -6.49
N LYS A 59 17.19 0.60 -6.37
CA LYS A 59 16.42 -0.55 -6.89
C LYS A 59 15.07 -0.72 -6.19
N ARG A 60 14.91 -0.19 -4.99
CA ARG A 60 13.64 -0.22 -4.26
C ARG A 60 12.54 0.58 -4.95
N LYS A 61 12.87 1.35 -5.97
CA LYS A 61 11.88 2.01 -6.82
C LYS A 61 10.92 1.00 -7.45
N ASP A 62 11.39 -0.21 -7.70
CA ASP A 62 10.56 -1.30 -8.22
C ASP A 62 9.53 -1.80 -7.21
N TRP A 63 9.62 -1.37 -5.95
CA TRP A 63 8.67 -1.72 -4.90
C TRP A 63 7.62 -0.63 -4.67
N GLU A 64 7.72 0.50 -5.37
CA GLU A 64 6.74 1.57 -5.24
C GLU A 64 5.39 1.13 -5.80
N LEU A 65 4.33 1.37 -5.02
CA LEU A 65 2.98 1.09 -5.48
C LEU A 65 2.60 2.14 -6.53
N PRO A 66 2.20 1.74 -7.74
CA PRO A 66 1.72 2.70 -8.72
C PRO A 66 0.49 3.44 -8.20
N LEU A 67 0.54 4.77 -8.25
CA LEU A 67 -0.53 5.60 -7.73
C LEU A 67 -1.87 5.31 -8.42
N SER A 68 -1.81 4.97 -9.70
CA SER A 68 -2.99 4.61 -10.48
C SER A 68 -3.72 3.36 -9.98
N PHE A 69 -3.06 2.53 -9.18
CA PHE A 69 -3.68 1.33 -8.61
C PHE A 69 -4.63 1.65 -7.45
N ILE A 70 -4.41 2.74 -6.75
CA ILE A 70 -5.09 3.03 -5.48
C ILE A 70 -6.62 3.03 -5.62
N PRO A 71 -7.22 3.75 -6.57
CA PRO A 71 -8.69 3.75 -6.70
C PRO A 71 -9.25 2.36 -6.93
N GLU A 72 -8.60 1.59 -7.80
CA GLU A 72 -9.08 0.25 -8.15
C GLU A 72 -8.93 -0.74 -6.99
N LEU A 73 -7.83 -0.67 -6.24
CA LEU A 73 -7.61 -1.53 -5.09
C LEU A 73 -8.57 -1.22 -3.95
N SER A 74 -8.83 0.07 -3.71
CA SER A 74 -9.80 0.52 -2.71
C SER A 74 -11.20 0.00 -3.04
N GLU A 75 -11.62 0.19 -4.28
CA GLU A 75 -12.94 -0.27 -4.74
C GLU A 75 -13.07 -1.79 -4.60
N TYR A 76 -12.04 -2.53 -5.00
CA TYR A 76 -12.07 -3.98 -4.91
C TYR A 76 -12.13 -4.47 -3.46
N ALA A 77 -11.32 -3.88 -2.58
CA ALA A 77 -11.36 -4.21 -1.15
C ALA A 77 -12.75 -3.97 -0.58
N HIS A 78 -13.34 -2.80 -0.86
CA HIS A 78 -14.68 -2.46 -0.39
C HIS A 78 -15.74 -3.41 -0.95
N SER A 79 -15.61 -3.84 -2.19
CA SER A 79 -16.54 -4.80 -2.80
C SER A 79 -16.55 -6.15 -2.08
N LEU A 80 -15.44 -6.49 -1.41
CA LEU A 80 -15.32 -7.71 -0.63
C LEU A 80 -15.60 -7.51 0.86
N GLY A 81 -16.07 -6.32 1.24
CA GLY A 81 -16.37 -5.99 2.63
C GLY A 81 -15.14 -5.70 3.49
N LEU A 82 -13.99 -5.49 2.88
CA LEU A 82 -12.75 -5.15 3.60
C LEU A 82 -12.58 -3.65 3.72
N GLN A 83 -12.00 -3.20 4.84
CA GLN A 83 -11.47 -1.85 4.93
C GLN A 83 -10.18 -1.78 4.14
N PHE A 84 -9.94 -0.63 3.52
CA PHE A 84 -8.73 -0.37 2.76
C PHE A 84 -7.89 0.66 3.49
N SER A 85 -6.61 0.36 3.68
CA SER A 85 -5.67 1.27 4.32
C SER A 85 -4.35 1.31 3.56
N CYS A 86 -3.61 2.37 3.80
CA CYS A 86 -2.29 2.54 3.22
C CYS A 86 -1.46 3.42 4.14
N THR A 87 -0.18 3.10 4.27
CA THR A 87 0.74 3.93 5.05
C THR A 87 1.35 4.96 4.11
N PRO A 88 1.16 6.27 4.37
CA PRO A 88 1.81 7.31 3.59
C PRO A 88 3.24 7.53 4.09
N PHE A 89 4.20 7.60 3.18
CA PHE A 89 5.60 7.86 3.49
C PHE A 89 6.10 9.20 2.96
N TYR A 90 5.22 10.03 2.42
CA TYR A 90 5.52 11.40 2.03
C TYR A 90 4.26 12.26 2.22
N LEU A 91 4.46 13.59 2.33
CA LEU A 91 3.34 14.46 2.73
C LEU A 91 2.18 14.46 1.74
N ASP A 92 2.46 14.54 0.45
CA ASP A 92 1.39 14.56 -0.55
C ASP A 92 0.62 13.24 -0.61
N ALA A 93 1.21 12.14 -0.14
CA ALA A 93 0.54 10.85 -0.11
C ALA A 93 -0.75 10.89 0.70
N VAL A 94 -0.79 11.70 1.76
CA VAL A 94 -1.99 11.83 2.59
C VAL A 94 -3.16 12.35 1.75
N LYS A 95 -2.92 13.37 0.95
CA LYS A 95 -3.96 13.93 0.05
C LYS A 95 -4.35 12.96 -1.05
N GLU A 96 -3.36 12.26 -1.59
CA GLU A 96 -3.59 11.30 -2.68
C GLU A 96 -4.39 10.09 -2.20
N LEU A 97 -4.24 9.70 -0.93
CA LEU A 97 -4.92 8.55 -0.34
C LEU A 97 -6.29 8.91 0.26
N GLU A 98 -6.50 10.16 0.65
CA GLU A 98 -7.67 10.60 1.40
C GLU A 98 -9.01 10.08 0.86
N PRO A 99 -9.29 10.14 -0.46
CA PRO A 99 -10.57 9.67 -0.98
C PRO A 99 -10.77 8.16 -0.91
N TYR A 100 -9.72 7.39 -0.65
CA TYR A 100 -9.71 5.95 -0.88
C TYR A 100 -9.52 5.10 0.36
N VAL A 101 -8.93 5.66 1.42
CA VAL A 101 -8.63 4.89 2.63
C VAL A 101 -9.70 5.05 3.69
N ASP A 102 -9.92 3.99 4.46
CA ASP A 102 -10.81 4.04 5.62
C ASP A 102 -10.07 4.48 6.88
N PHE A 103 -8.77 4.26 6.92
CA PHE A 103 -7.90 4.74 7.98
C PHE A 103 -6.45 4.80 7.48
N TYR A 104 -5.62 5.55 8.16
CA TYR A 104 -4.19 5.63 7.89
C TYR A 104 -3.41 4.82 8.91
N LYS A 105 -2.24 4.34 8.50
CA LYS A 105 -1.25 3.82 9.43
C LYS A 105 -0.01 4.73 9.34
N ILE A 106 0.44 5.20 10.46
CA ILE A 106 1.65 6.01 10.54
C ILE A 106 2.82 5.11 10.88
N ALA A 107 3.85 5.18 10.06
CA ALA A 107 5.04 4.35 10.24
C ALA A 107 5.90 4.79 11.43
#